data_d9c783ec81adb0109d53d16f5974f99b
#
_entry.id   d9c783ec81adb0109d53d16f5974f99b
#
_cell.length_a   1.000
_cell.length_b   1.000
_cell.length_c   1.000
_cell.angle_alpha   90.00
_cell.angle_beta   90.00
_cell.angle_gamma   90.00
#
_symmetry.space_group_name_H-M   'P 1'
#
loop_
_entity.id
_entity.type
_entity.pdbx_description
1 polymer ?
#
loop_
_entity_poly.entity_id
_entity_poly.type
_entity_poly.pdbx_seq_one_letter_code
_entity_poly.pdbx_strand_id
1 'polypeptide(L)'
;MINFNKKPILAMIHLSGDESNRLSRALEEVEILSEEGVDGIVVENYHGNVDDMKMVLSKLGNYKGILGLNVLPNEYELAFQMADEFNASFIQLDFVSGTYWNNKSINEQHYFDIKNKFSNITVLGGVWPKYYEPVKDSVLKDDLEVGIKRAEAIVVTGKGTGKQTPTEKIKEFRSIIGEHPLIVGAGVTPLSVVEQLSIADGVIVGSSLKLGGLTTQKIQRNLVKDFMNEVKKVRK
;
A
#
# COMPACT_ATOMS: atom_id res chain seq x y z
N MET A 1 11.72 -1.29 -10.32
CA MET A 1 11.87 -1.82 -8.94
C MET A 1 11.84 -0.65 -7.96
N ILE A 2 11.14 -0.79 -6.83
CA ILE A 2 11.03 0.27 -5.80
C ILE A 2 12.38 0.45 -5.11
N ASN A 3 12.82 1.69 -4.99
CA ASN A 3 14.04 2.02 -4.24
C ASN A 3 13.67 2.52 -2.82
N PHE A 4 13.69 1.64 -1.85
CA PHE A 4 13.32 1.94 -0.47
C PHE A 4 14.28 2.94 0.21
N ASN A 5 15.54 3.02 -0.22
CA ASN A 5 16.51 4.01 0.30
C ASN A 5 16.07 5.46 0.02
N LYS A 6 15.20 5.67 -0.97
CA LYS A 6 14.62 6.98 -1.28
C LYS A 6 13.36 7.28 -0.48
N LYS A 7 12.96 6.41 0.42
CA LYS A 7 11.74 6.53 1.24
C LYS A 7 10.50 6.85 0.40
N PRO A 8 10.07 5.93 -0.51
CA PRO A 8 9.01 6.20 -1.47
C PRO A 8 7.68 6.55 -0.78
N ILE A 9 6.98 7.51 -1.40
CA ILE A 9 5.61 7.88 -1.07
C ILE A 9 4.70 7.28 -2.13
N LEU A 10 3.83 6.37 -1.69
CA LEU A 10 2.88 5.67 -2.56
C LEU A 10 1.46 6.15 -2.18
N ALA A 11 0.72 6.69 -3.14
CA ALA A 11 -0.62 7.22 -2.87
C ALA A 11 -1.72 6.29 -3.35
N MET A 12 -2.78 6.12 -2.53
CA MET A 12 -3.90 5.24 -2.83
C MET A 12 -4.92 5.89 -3.75
N ILE A 13 -5.28 5.20 -4.82
CA ILE A 13 -6.43 5.49 -5.69
C ILE A 13 -7.55 4.51 -5.31
N HIS A 14 -8.51 4.96 -4.50
CA HIS A 14 -9.55 4.12 -3.89
C HIS A 14 -10.77 3.84 -4.80
N LEU A 15 -10.75 4.29 -6.05
CA LEU A 15 -11.83 4.12 -7.04
C LEU A 15 -13.21 4.55 -6.53
N SER A 16 -13.28 5.70 -5.87
CA SER A 16 -14.53 6.27 -5.37
C SER A 16 -15.23 7.16 -6.41
N GLY A 17 -16.53 7.40 -6.20
CA GLY A 17 -17.40 8.15 -7.10
C GLY A 17 -18.45 7.24 -7.75
N ASP A 18 -19.35 7.86 -8.50
CA ASP A 18 -20.36 7.14 -9.26
C ASP A 18 -19.71 6.40 -10.43
N GLU A 19 -20.30 5.30 -10.87
CA GLU A 19 -19.77 4.45 -11.93
C GLU A 19 -19.41 5.26 -13.20
N SER A 20 -20.27 6.24 -13.57
CA SER A 20 -20.08 7.08 -14.76
C SER A 20 -18.87 8.02 -14.69
N ASN A 21 -18.37 8.37 -13.49
CA ASN A 21 -17.28 9.33 -13.32
C ASN A 21 -16.03 8.73 -12.65
N ARG A 22 -16.10 7.47 -12.20
CA ARG A 22 -15.02 6.82 -11.45
C ARG A 22 -13.69 6.79 -12.20
N LEU A 23 -13.72 6.44 -13.48
CA LEU A 23 -12.53 6.42 -14.34
C LEU A 23 -11.91 7.83 -14.48
N SER A 24 -12.70 8.82 -14.90
CA SER A 24 -12.19 10.18 -15.10
C SER A 24 -11.65 10.78 -13.82
N ARG A 25 -12.31 10.53 -12.69
CA ARG A 25 -11.86 10.94 -11.38
C ARG A 25 -10.55 10.29 -10.97
N ALA A 26 -10.40 8.97 -11.17
CA ALA A 26 -9.16 8.27 -10.86
C ALA A 26 -7.99 8.83 -11.67
N LEU A 27 -8.18 9.12 -12.96
CA LEU A 27 -7.14 9.71 -13.81
C LEU A 27 -6.78 11.14 -13.38
N GLU A 28 -7.76 11.98 -13.01
CA GLU A 28 -7.54 13.30 -12.43
C GLU A 28 -6.72 13.23 -11.12
N GLU A 29 -7.05 12.26 -10.24
CA GLU A 29 -6.32 12.02 -9.00
C GLU A 29 -4.86 11.60 -9.27
N VAL A 30 -4.61 10.75 -10.27
CA VAL A 30 -3.25 10.35 -10.68
C VAL A 30 -2.45 11.54 -11.21
N GLU A 31 -3.06 12.41 -12.02
CA GLU A 31 -2.42 13.62 -12.55
C GLU A 31 -1.98 14.54 -11.41
N ILE A 32 -2.88 14.86 -10.48
CA ILE A 32 -2.57 15.68 -9.30
C ILE A 32 -1.38 15.10 -8.50
N LEU A 33 -1.40 13.79 -8.22
CA LEU A 33 -0.34 13.13 -7.47
C LEU A 33 1.01 13.21 -8.18
N SER A 34 1.00 13.02 -9.50
CA SER A 34 2.22 13.07 -10.33
C SER A 34 2.83 14.46 -10.37
N GLU A 35 2.01 15.49 -10.56
CA GLU A 35 2.44 16.88 -10.63
C GLU A 35 2.98 17.41 -9.29
N GLU A 36 2.43 16.93 -8.17
CA GLU A 36 2.91 17.30 -6.82
C GLU A 36 4.09 16.44 -6.35
N GLY A 37 4.60 15.52 -7.19
CA GLY A 37 5.85 14.80 -6.96
C GLY A 37 5.72 13.57 -6.04
N VAL A 38 4.55 12.94 -5.99
CA VAL A 38 4.38 11.62 -5.36
C VAL A 38 5.10 10.56 -6.21
N ASP A 39 5.83 9.64 -5.58
CA ASP A 39 6.69 8.69 -6.30
C ASP A 39 5.92 7.59 -7.04
N GLY A 40 4.77 7.22 -6.50
CA GLY A 40 3.96 6.16 -7.10
C GLY A 40 2.53 6.13 -6.59
N ILE A 41 1.74 5.30 -7.24
CA ILE A 41 0.32 5.10 -6.92
C ILE A 41 0.01 3.63 -6.70
N VAL A 42 -1.04 3.38 -5.91
CA VAL A 42 -1.64 2.05 -5.71
C VAL A 42 -3.10 2.12 -6.12
N VAL A 43 -3.48 1.42 -7.18
CA VAL A 43 -4.89 1.31 -7.59
C VAL A 43 -5.56 0.20 -6.78
N GLU A 44 -6.65 0.52 -6.08
CA GLU A 44 -7.32 -0.38 -5.15
C GLU A 44 -8.84 -0.39 -5.38
N ASN A 45 -9.46 -1.56 -5.38
CA ASN A 45 -10.92 -1.71 -5.52
C ASN A 45 -11.71 -1.41 -4.23
N TYR A 46 -11.28 -0.41 -3.45
CA TYR A 46 -11.88 -0.09 -2.13
C TYR A 46 -13.36 0.34 -2.22
N HIS A 47 -13.68 1.21 -3.19
CA HIS A 47 -15.05 1.66 -3.48
C HIS A 47 -15.55 1.22 -4.88
N GLY A 48 -14.67 0.64 -5.67
CA GLY A 48 -14.96 0.08 -6.98
C GLY A 48 -14.87 -1.44 -6.98
N ASN A 49 -14.68 -1.99 -8.16
CA ASN A 49 -14.50 -3.41 -8.38
C ASN A 49 -13.26 -3.69 -9.26
N VAL A 50 -13.01 -4.96 -9.58
CA VAL A 50 -11.87 -5.38 -10.40
C VAL A 50 -11.94 -4.81 -11.83
N ASP A 51 -13.13 -4.70 -12.41
CA ASP A 51 -13.29 -4.15 -13.77
C ASP A 51 -12.98 -2.65 -13.78
N ASP A 52 -13.37 -1.91 -12.74
CA ASP A 52 -12.97 -0.51 -12.56
C ASP A 52 -11.44 -0.38 -12.46
N MET A 53 -10.77 -1.28 -11.73
CA MET A 53 -9.29 -1.32 -11.67
C MET A 53 -8.69 -1.53 -13.06
N LYS A 54 -9.18 -2.52 -13.81
CA LYS A 54 -8.70 -2.80 -15.18
C LYS A 54 -8.89 -1.61 -16.12
N MET A 55 -10.04 -0.94 -16.05
CA MET A 55 -10.28 0.27 -16.83
C MET A 55 -9.27 1.37 -16.53
N VAL A 56 -9.00 1.64 -15.26
CA VAL A 56 -8.00 2.66 -14.86
C VAL A 56 -6.60 2.23 -15.28
N LEU A 57 -6.18 1.00 -14.96
CA LEU A 57 -4.85 0.49 -15.29
C LEU A 57 -4.57 0.51 -16.81
N SER A 58 -5.57 0.20 -17.64
CA SER A 58 -5.45 0.27 -19.12
C SER A 58 -5.11 1.67 -19.65
N LYS A 59 -5.48 2.73 -18.91
CA LYS A 59 -5.16 4.12 -19.25
C LYS A 59 -3.82 4.60 -18.71
N LEU A 60 -3.21 3.85 -17.79
CA LEU A 60 -1.96 4.19 -17.13
C LEU A 60 -0.70 3.60 -17.80
N GLY A 61 -0.81 2.99 -18.98
CA GLY A 61 0.32 2.33 -19.65
C GLY A 61 1.55 3.23 -19.90
N ASN A 62 1.38 4.55 -19.89
CA ASN A 62 2.47 5.53 -20.02
C ASN A 62 2.80 6.24 -18.69
N TYR A 63 2.26 5.78 -17.56
CA TYR A 63 2.56 6.36 -16.26
C TYR A 63 4.05 6.26 -15.95
N LYS A 64 4.67 7.38 -15.56
CA LYS A 64 6.12 7.45 -15.33
C LYS A 64 6.55 7.19 -13.90
N GLY A 65 5.59 7.22 -12.96
CA GLY A 65 5.84 6.90 -11.55
C GLY A 65 5.85 5.39 -11.27
N ILE A 66 5.95 5.03 -10.02
CA ILE A 66 5.87 3.64 -9.56
C ILE A 66 4.39 3.24 -9.55
N LEU A 67 4.00 2.30 -10.41
CA LEU A 67 2.62 1.79 -10.47
C LEU A 67 2.51 0.50 -9.66
N GLY A 68 1.52 0.45 -8.80
CA GLY A 68 1.13 -0.75 -8.07
C GLY A 68 -0.37 -0.92 -7.96
N LEU A 69 -0.79 -2.03 -7.43
CA LEU A 69 -2.20 -2.34 -7.21
C LEU A 69 -2.43 -3.18 -5.93
N ASN A 70 -3.63 -3.09 -5.38
CA ASN A 70 -4.12 -3.90 -4.27
C ASN A 70 -5.50 -4.45 -4.62
N VAL A 71 -5.63 -5.77 -4.74
CA VAL A 71 -6.91 -6.43 -5.04
C VAL A 71 -7.50 -6.99 -3.76
N LEU A 72 -8.49 -6.28 -3.23
CA LEU A 72 -9.20 -6.67 -2.01
C LEU A 72 -10.19 -7.83 -2.27
N PRO A 73 -10.39 -8.73 -1.30
CA PRO A 73 -9.74 -8.81 0.02
C PRO A 73 -8.54 -9.79 0.04
N ASN A 74 -7.38 -9.38 -0.36
CA ASN A 74 -6.15 -10.20 -0.41
C ASN A 74 -6.10 -11.23 -1.56
N GLU A 75 -6.63 -10.86 -2.71
CA GLU A 75 -6.66 -11.72 -3.92
C GLU A 75 -5.29 -11.75 -4.61
N TYR A 76 -4.28 -12.39 -3.96
CA TYR A 76 -2.88 -12.32 -4.39
C TYR A 76 -2.64 -12.89 -5.79
N GLU A 77 -3.31 -13.99 -6.16
CA GLU A 77 -3.16 -14.59 -7.49
C GLU A 77 -3.62 -13.62 -8.58
N LEU A 78 -4.81 -13.04 -8.43
CA LEU A 78 -5.34 -12.04 -9.34
C LEU A 78 -4.47 -10.76 -9.35
N ALA A 79 -3.94 -10.36 -8.19
CA ALA A 79 -3.06 -9.20 -8.09
C ALA A 79 -1.77 -9.40 -8.90
N PHE A 80 -1.13 -10.56 -8.83
CA PHE A 80 0.05 -10.87 -9.65
C PHE A 80 -0.29 -10.89 -11.14
N GLN A 81 -1.39 -11.53 -11.54
CA GLN A 81 -1.84 -11.59 -12.95
C GLN A 81 -2.10 -10.18 -13.51
N MET A 82 -2.83 -9.35 -12.77
CA MET A 82 -3.10 -7.97 -13.18
C MET A 82 -1.84 -7.10 -13.20
N ALA A 83 -0.92 -7.28 -12.25
CA ALA A 83 0.33 -6.53 -12.24
C ALA A 83 1.18 -6.83 -13.49
N ASP A 84 1.25 -8.08 -13.91
CA ASP A 84 1.91 -8.49 -15.13
C ASP A 84 1.20 -7.94 -16.37
N GLU A 85 -0.12 -8.10 -16.47
CA GLU A 85 -0.95 -7.63 -17.59
C GLU A 85 -0.81 -6.13 -17.82
N PHE A 86 -0.78 -5.33 -16.75
CA PHE A 86 -0.75 -3.86 -16.84
C PHE A 86 0.63 -3.25 -16.56
N ASN A 87 1.70 -4.06 -16.51
CA ASN A 87 3.08 -3.63 -16.24
C ASN A 87 3.21 -2.84 -14.93
N ALA A 88 2.47 -3.22 -13.89
CA ALA A 88 2.65 -2.66 -12.56
C ALA A 88 3.93 -3.22 -11.93
N SER A 89 4.65 -2.37 -11.20
CA SER A 89 5.94 -2.72 -10.59
C SER A 89 5.80 -3.51 -9.30
N PHE A 90 4.63 -3.41 -8.65
CA PHE A 90 4.39 -4.04 -7.36
C PHE A 90 2.92 -4.32 -7.11
N ILE A 91 2.69 -5.23 -6.16
CA ILE A 91 1.40 -5.45 -5.54
C ILE A 91 1.49 -5.14 -4.04
N GLN A 92 0.40 -4.62 -3.48
CA GLN A 92 0.18 -4.58 -2.05
C GLN A 92 -0.78 -5.72 -1.69
N LEU A 93 -0.44 -6.48 -0.64
CA LEU A 93 -1.31 -7.51 -0.07
C LEU A 93 -1.69 -7.12 1.35
N ASP A 94 -2.95 -7.34 1.72
CA ASP A 94 -3.41 -7.05 3.08
C ASP A 94 -2.58 -7.84 4.10
N PHE A 95 -2.34 -9.13 3.82
CA PHE A 95 -1.42 -9.94 4.62
C PHE A 95 -0.64 -10.93 3.76
N VAL A 96 0.57 -11.26 4.19
CA VAL A 96 1.44 -12.27 3.57
C VAL A 96 1.78 -13.41 4.53
N SER A 97 1.51 -13.24 5.81
CA SER A 97 1.75 -14.24 6.85
C SER A 97 0.73 -14.11 7.97
N GLY A 98 0.74 -15.06 8.89
CA GLY A 98 -0.21 -15.17 9.98
C GLY A 98 -1.48 -15.94 9.59
N THR A 99 -2.21 -16.31 10.63
CA THR A 99 -3.57 -16.88 10.51
C THR A 99 -4.55 -15.97 11.23
N TYR A 100 -5.63 -15.64 10.56
CA TYR A 100 -6.61 -14.66 11.03
C TYR A 100 -7.98 -15.30 11.25
N TRP A 101 -8.90 -14.58 11.85
CA TRP A 101 -10.27 -15.01 12.07
C TRP A 101 -10.86 -15.66 10.80
N ASN A 102 -11.66 -16.69 10.97
CA ASN A 102 -12.18 -17.55 9.90
C ASN A 102 -11.10 -18.35 9.15
N ASN A 103 -9.97 -18.66 9.81
CA ASN A 103 -8.84 -19.41 9.25
C ASN A 103 -8.27 -18.81 7.95
N LYS A 104 -8.38 -17.50 7.77
CA LYS A 104 -7.75 -16.81 6.65
C LYS A 104 -6.24 -16.86 6.78
N SER A 105 -5.60 -17.57 5.88
CA SER A 105 -4.15 -17.66 5.77
C SER A 105 -3.75 -17.86 4.31
N ILE A 106 -2.48 -17.67 4.00
CA ILE A 106 -1.95 -17.96 2.67
C ILE A 106 -1.46 -19.40 2.62
N ASN A 107 -1.87 -20.14 1.59
CA ASN A 107 -1.24 -21.41 1.25
C ASN A 107 0.17 -21.15 0.76
N GLU A 108 1.17 -21.59 1.50
CA GLU A 108 2.57 -21.24 1.26
C GLU A 108 3.08 -21.74 -0.10
N GLN A 109 2.85 -23.02 -0.41
CA GLN A 109 3.33 -23.60 -1.66
C GLN A 109 2.72 -22.87 -2.86
N HIS A 110 1.41 -22.72 -2.86
CA HIS A 110 0.71 -22.03 -3.96
C HIS A 110 1.15 -20.56 -4.10
N TYR A 111 1.36 -19.88 -2.98
CA TYR A 111 1.87 -18.49 -3.01
C TYR A 111 3.24 -18.39 -3.69
N PHE A 112 4.18 -19.28 -3.32
CA PHE A 112 5.51 -19.26 -3.92
C PHE A 112 5.49 -19.70 -5.38
N ASP A 113 4.63 -20.64 -5.76
CA ASP A 113 4.46 -21.03 -7.17
C ASP A 113 4.01 -19.84 -8.01
N ILE A 114 3.06 -19.03 -7.52
CA ILE A 114 2.61 -17.80 -8.19
C ILE A 114 3.71 -16.73 -8.16
N LYS A 115 4.30 -16.44 -7.00
CA LYS A 115 5.34 -15.41 -6.86
C LYS A 115 6.54 -15.70 -7.79
N ASN A 116 6.97 -16.95 -7.88
CA ASN A 116 8.09 -17.35 -8.75
C ASN A 116 7.77 -17.16 -10.24
N LYS A 117 6.51 -17.38 -10.64
CA LYS A 117 6.05 -17.12 -12.02
C LYS A 117 6.13 -15.63 -12.39
N PHE A 118 5.93 -14.75 -11.41
CA PHE A 118 5.92 -13.29 -11.58
C PHE A 118 7.05 -12.62 -10.77
N SER A 119 8.26 -13.15 -10.87
CA SER A 119 9.40 -12.76 -10.03
C SER A 119 9.89 -11.31 -10.20
N ASN A 120 9.45 -10.61 -11.23
CA ASN A 120 9.72 -9.19 -11.47
C ASN A 120 8.79 -8.25 -10.69
N ILE A 121 7.73 -8.77 -10.06
CA ILE A 121 6.75 -7.99 -9.32
C ILE A 121 7.14 -7.96 -7.84
N THR A 122 7.35 -6.75 -7.31
CA THR A 122 7.65 -6.51 -5.89
C THR A 122 6.38 -6.72 -5.04
N VAL A 123 6.49 -7.37 -3.91
CA VAL A 123 5.39 -7.53 -2.95
C VAL A 123 5.59 -6.61 -1.74
N LEU A 124 4.59 -5.77 -1.46
CA LEU A 124 4.45 -5.05 -0.20
C LEU A 124 3.41 -5.79 0.65
N GLY A 125 3.85 -6.49 1.69
CA GLY A 125 3.02 -7.44 2.41
C GLY A 125 2.68 -7.01 3.84
N GLY A 126 1.39 -6.99 4.19
CA GLY A 126 0.95 -6.75 5.56
C GLY A 126 1.22 -7.93 6.49
N VAL A 127 1.50 -7.62 7.75
CA VAL A 127 1.51 -8.57 8.87
C VAL A 127 0.73 -7.94 10.00
N TRP A 128 -0.22 -8.67 10.57
CA TRP A 128 -1.19 -8.17 11.55
C TRP A 128 -1.83 -6.85 11.12
N PRO A 129 -2.41 -6.83 9.92
CA PRO A 129 -2.93 -5.58 9.34
C PRO A 129 -4.27 -5.18 9.97
N LYS A 130 -4.68 -3.95 9.70
CA LYS A 130 -6.00 -3.46 10.05
C LYS A 130 -7.09 -4.43 9.57
N TYR A 131 -8.18 -4.56 10.32
CA TYR A 131 -9.35 -5.41 10.02
C TYR A 131 -9.14 -6.93 10.08
N TYR A 132 -7.93 -7.40 10.34
CA TYR A 132 -7.61 -8.81 10.49
C TYR A 132 -7.07 -9.07 11.89
N GLU A 133 -7.85 -9.74 12.73
CA GLU A 133 -7.39 -10.16 14.05
C GLU A 133 -6.66 -11.50 13.96
N PRO A 134 -5.42 -11.59 14.45
CA PRO A 134 -4.71 -12.84 14.52
C PRO A 134 -5.47 -13.83 15.41
N VAL A 135 -5.40 -15.13 15.10
CA VAL A 135 -5.98 -16.16 15.96
C VAL A 135 -5.27 -16.20 17.32
N LYS A 136 -5.95 -16.79 18.29
CA LYS A 136 -5.38 -16.96 19.64
C LYS A 136 -4.02 -17.66 19.55
N ASP A 137 -3.10 -17.23 20.42
CA ASP A 137 -1.74 -17.76 20.55
C ASP A 137 -0.81 -17.44 19.34
N SER A 138 -1.22 -16.57 18.41
CA SER A 138 -0.31 -16.03 17.37
C SER A 138 0.80 -15.20 17.99
N VAL A 139 2.01 -15.34 17.45
CA VAL A 139 3.20 -14.61 17.88
C VAL A 139 3.65 -13.69 16.75
N LEU A 140 3.64 -12.37 17.00
CA LEU A 140 3.99 -11.37 15.98
C LEU A 140 5.37 -11.60 15.37
N LYS A 141 6.34 -11.98 16.19
CA LYS A 141 7.71 -12.23 15.73
C LYS A 141 7.75 -13.37 14.70
N ASP A 142 7.06 -14.47 14.97
CA ASP A 142 7.05 -15.64 14.08
C ASP A 142 6.37 -15.29 12.75
N ASP A 143 5.26 -14.55 12.81
CA ASP A 143 4.55 -14.09 11.61
C ASP A 143 5.39 -13.09 10.81
N LEU A 144 6.17 -12.20 11.44
CA LEU A 144 7.08 -11.29 10.76
C LEU A 144 8.25 -12.03 10.11
N GLU A 145 8.82 -13.05 10.78
CA GLU A 145 9.89 -13.90 10.22
C GLU A 145 9.43 -14.67 8.97
N VAL A 146 8.17 -15.07 8.92
CA VAL A 146 7.55 -15.63 7.70
C VAL A 146 7.30 -14.54 6.66
N GLY A 147 6.80 -13.38 7.10
CA GLY A 147 6.46 -12.25 6.22
C GLY A 147 7.66 -11.75 5.42
N ILE A 148 8.84 -11.59 6.04
CA ILE A 148 10.06 -11.13 5.36
C ILE A 148 10.58 -12.10 4.28
N LYS A 149 10.19 -13.36 4.33
CA LYS A 149 10.51 -14.35 3.27
C LYS A 149 9.54 -14.25 2.10
N ARG A 150 8.35 -13.71 2.32
CA ARG A 150 7.25 -13.65 1.35
C ARG A 150 7.10 -12.30 0.66
N ALA A 151 7.60 -11.23 1.26
CA ALA A 151 7.48 -9.87 0.73
C ALA A 151 8.82 -9.14 0.69
N GLU A 152 9.02 -8.26 -0.28
CA GLU A 152 10.20 -7.39 -0.39
C GLU A 152 10.12 -6.19 0.58
N ALA A 153 8.93 -5.88 1.09
CA ALA A 153 8.75 -4.94 2.18
C ALA A 153 7.55 -5.33 3.06
N ILE A 154 7.69 -5.16 4.36
CA ILE A 154 6.60 -5.36 5.31
C ILE A 154 5.78 -4.08 5.44
N VAL A 155 4.45 -4.22 5.41
CA VAL A 155 3.52 -3.10 5.61
C VAL A 155 2.93 -3.17 7.01
N VAL A 156 3.23 -2.17 7.85
CA VAL A 156 2.63 -1.99 9.17
C VAL A 156 1.46 -1.03 9.10
N THR A 157 0.33 -1.39 9.73
CA THR A 157 -0.89 -0.57 9.76
C THR A 157 -1.41 -0.35 11.18
N GLY A 158 -2.19 0.70 11.37
CA GLY A 158 -2.94 0.94 12.61
C GLY A 158 -4.20 0.09 12.71
N LYS A 159 -5.21 0.60 13.42
CA LYS A 159 -6.48 -0.11 13.67
C LYS A 159 -7.50 0.00 12.54
N GLY A 160 -7.30 0.89 11.57
CA GLY A 160 -8.27 1.11 10.49
C GLY A 160 -7.81 2.17 9.49
N THR A 161 -8.54 2.28 8.37
CA THR A 161 -8.27 3.28 7.33
C THR A 161 -8.40 4.70 7.92
N GLY A 162 -7.40 5.55 7.65
CA GLY A 162 -7.33 6.90 8.19
C GLY A 162 -6.97 6.98 9.69
N LYS A 163 -6.79 5.86 10.37
CA LYS A 163 -6.32 5.82 11.76
C LYS A 163 -4.80 5.69 11.78
N GLN A 164 -4.14 6.63 12.45
CA GLN A 164 -2.68 6.66 12.53
C GLN A 164 -2.13 5.34 13.11
N THR A 165 -1.11 4.82 12.45
CA THR A 165 -0.33 3.70 12.98
C THR A 165 0.47 4.19 14.18
N PRO A 166 0.31 3.57 15.38
CA PRO A 166 1.06 3.98 16.56
C PRO A 166 2.58 3.86 16.33
N THR A 167 3.32 4.88 16.72
CA THR A 167 4.80 4.90 16.58
C THR A 167 5.44 3.71 17.27
N GLU A 168 4.93 3.29 18.42
CA GLU A 168 5.46 2.12 19.14
C GLU A 168 5.27 0.82 18.35
N LYS A 169 4.14 0.65 17.63
CA LYS A 169 3.98 -0.50 16.73
C LYS A 169 4.97 -0.48 15.56
N ILE A 170 5.26 0.71 15.01
CA ILE A 170 6.27 0.85 13.94
C ILE A 170 7.67 0.46 14.47
N LYS A 171 8.04 0.92 15.66
CA LYS A 171 9.31 0.58 16.33
C LYS A 171 9.40 -0.92 16.66
N GLU A 172 8.31 -1.52 17.14
CA GLU A 172 8.23 -2.95 17.41
C GLU A 172 8.50 -3.77 16.14
N PHE A 173 7.80 -3.45 15.02
CA PHE A 173 8.04 -4.09 13.73
C PHE A 173 9.50 -3.93 13.31
N ARG A 174 10.04 -2.71 13.33
CA ARG A 174 11.43 -2.42 12.98
C ARG A 174 12.41 -3.24 13.83
N SER A 175 12.18 -3.38 15.13
CA SER A 175 13.06 -4.13 16.02
C SER A 175 13.13 -5.63 15.69
N ILE A 176 12.04 -6.18 15.13
CA ILE A 176 11.95 -7.59 14.77
C ILE A 176 12.51 -7.86 13.37
N ILE A 177 12.14 -7.02 12.38
CA ILE A 177 12.53 -7.25 10.98
C ILE A 177 13.93 -6.72 10.63
N GLY A 178 14.58 -5.97 11.52
CA GLY A 178 15.93 -5.41 11.31
C GLY A 178 15.96 -4.47 10.11
N GLU A 179 16.86 -4.70 9.16
CA GLU A 179 17.07 -3.87 7.96
C GLU A 179 16.09 -4.19 6.81
N HIS A 180 15.20 -5.18 6.98
CA HIS A 180 14.20 -5.48 5.94
C HIS A 180 13.27 -4.27 5.73
N PRO A 181 12.94 -3.88 4.48
CA PRO A 181 12.14 -2.68 4.22
C PRO A 181 10.80 -2.66 4.97
N LEU A 182 10.50 -1.55 5.64
CA LEU A 182 9.28 -1.31 6.41
C LEU A 182 8.49 -0.13 5.82
N ILE A 183 7.22 -0.36 5.51
CA ILE A 183 6.30 0.64 4.98
C ILE A 183 5.18 0.91 5.97
N VAL A 184 4.89 2.16 6.27
CA VAL A 184 3.71 2.52 7.07
C VAL A 184 2.51 2.66 6.14
N GLY A 185 1.48 1.82 6.31
CA GLY A 185 0.37 1.66 5.36
C GLY A 185 -0.97 2.27 5.79
N ALA A 186 -1.06 3.00 6.91
CA ALA A 186 -2.32 3.59 7.36
C ALA A 186 -2.15 4.86 8.19
N GLY A 187 -3.05 5.82 7.96
CA GLY A 187 -3.19 7.03 8.78
C GLY A 187 -1.97 7.94 8.77
N VAL A 188 -1.20 7.93 7.68
CA VAL A 188 -0.08 8.84 7.48
C VAL A 188 -0.62 10.23 7.14
N THR A 189 -0.14 11.24 7.84
CA THR A 189 -0.56 12.64 7.69
C THR A 189 0.66 13.56 7.60
N PRO A 190 0.52 14.83 7.18
CA PRO A 190 1.62 15.79 7.23
C PRO A 190 2.26 15.91 8.61
N LEU A 191 1.48 15.76 9.69
CA LEU A 191 1.97 15.87 11.06
C LEU A 191 2.77 14.65 11.53
N SER A 192 2.53 13.47 10.94
CA SER A 192 3.16 12.22 11.37
C SER A 192 4.23 11.70 10.42
N VAL A 193 4.25 12.13 9.16
CA VAL A 193 5.11 11.55 8.11
C VAL A 193 6.60 11.66 8.42
N VAL A 194 7.04 12.78 9.01
CA VAL A 194 8.45 13.01 9.35
C VAL A 194 8.91 12.01 10.41
N GLU A 195 8.15 11.84 11.49
CA GLU A 195 8.43 10.88 12.55
C GLU A 195 8.39 9.44 12.01
N GLN A 196 7.36 9.09 11.25
CA GLN A 196 7.20 7.74 10.70
C GLN A 196 8.33 7.38 9.73
N LEU A 197 8.74 8.30 8.85
CA LEU A 197 9.87 8.10 7.93
C LEU A 197 11.24 8.11 8.62
N SER A 198 11.34 8.56 9.87
CA SER A 198 12.59 8.39 10.64
C SER A 198 12.82 6.93 11.06
N ILE A 199 11.77 6.10 11.07
CA ILE A 199 11.80 4.69 11.47
C ILE A 199 11.57 3.77 10.26
N ALA A 200 10.66 4.15 9.36
CA ALA A 200 10.28 3.37 8.19
C ALA A 200 11.00 3.81 6.90
N ASP A 201 10.97 2.94 5.90
CA ASP A 201 11.63 3.11 4.61
C ASP A 201 10.68 3.61 3.51
N GLY A 202 9.44 3.92 3.85
CA GLY A 202 8.44 4.47 2.95
C GLY A 202 7.06 4.50 3.58
N VAL A 203 6.10 5.10 2.88
CA VAL A 203 4.71 5.17 3.35
C VAL A 203 3.72 4.97 2.21
N ILE A 204 2.56 4.42 2.57
CA ILE A 204 1.35 4.42 1.73
C ILE A 204 0.38 5.41 2.34
N VAL A 205 -0.03 6.41 1.57
CA VAL A 205 -0.90 7.50 2.01
C VAL A 205 -2.19 7.53 1.19
N GLY A 206 -3.32 7.77 1.83
CA GLY A 206 -4.62 7.78 1.15
C GLY A 206 -5.53 8.88 1.65
N SER A 207 -6.27 8.61 2.71
CA SER A 207 -7.34 9.48 3.21
C SER A 207 -6.89 10.90 3.55
N SER A 208 -5.69 11.09 4.08
CA SER A 208 -5.18 12.43 4.44
C SER A 208 -4.95 13.37 3.25
N LEU A 209 -4.88 12.83 2.03
CA LEU A 209 -4.80 13.61 0.79
C LEU A 209 -6.18 14.01 0.26
N LYS A 210 -7.26 13.59 0.93
CA LYS A 210 -8.64 13.78 0.50
C LYS A 210 -9.39 14.74 1.43
N LEU A 211 -10.40 15.43 0.89
CA LEU A 211 -11.19 16.38 1.66
C LEU A 211 -11.79 15.72 2.92
N GLY A 212 -11.57 16.34 4.05
CA GLY A 212 -12.04 15.84 5.35
C GLY A 212 -11.47 14.48 5.79
N GLY A 213 -10.43 13.97 5.13
CA GLY A 213 -9.86 12.65 5.43
C GLY A 213 -10.74 11.47 5.01
N LEU A 214 -11.73 11.69 4.16
CA LEU A 214 -12.71 10.68 3.74
C LEU A 214 -12.29 10.00 2.44
N THR A 215 -12.21 8.67 2.44
CA THR A 215 -11.83 7.88 1.26
C THR A 215 -12.79 8.04 0.08
N THR A 216 -14.02 8.43 0.33
CA THR A 216 -15.05 8.75 -0.68
C THR A 216 -14.84 10.10 -1.36
N GLN A 217 -14.02 10.99 -0.79
CA GLN A 217 -13.77 12.32 -1.34
C GLN A 217 -12.61 12.30 -2.35
N LYS A 218 -12.56 13.35 -3.21
CA LYS A 218 -11.47 13.54 -4.18
C LYS A 218 -10.16 13.92 -3.47
N ILE A 219 -9.05 13.52 -4.07
CA ILE A 219 -7.72 14.04 -3.72
C ILE A 219 -7.70 15.55 -3.98
N GLN A 220 -7.11 16.29 -3.04
CA GLN A 220 -6.99 17.74 -3.10
C GLN A 220 -5.53 18.13 -3.32
N ARG A 221 -5.25 18.87 -4.38
CA ARG A 221 -3.89 19.31 -4.75
C ARG A 221 -3.15 20.01 -3.59
N ASN A 222 -3.83 20.89 -2.88
CA ASN A 222 -3.23 21.59 -1.73
C ASN A 222 -2.81 20.62 -0.62
N LEU A 223 -3.63 19.58 -0.33
CA LEU A 223 -3.29 18.57 0.68
C LEU A 223 -2.10 17.71 0.25
N VAL A 224 -2.00 17.36 -1.04
CA VAL A 224 -0.84 16.65 -1.58
C VAL A 224 0.41 17.50 -1.47
N LYS A 225 0.34 18.77 -1.88
CA LYS A 225 1.45 19.72 -1.80
C LYS A 225 1.94 19.89 -0.37
N ASP A 226 1.02 20.09 0.59
CA ASP A 226 1.36 20.24 2.01
C ASP A 226 2.04 18.97 2.55
N PHE A 227 1.51 17.81 2.20
CA PHE A 227 2.11 16.53 2.56
C PHE A 227 3.52 16.37 2.00
N MET A 228 3.72 16.62 0.70
CA MET A 228 5.02 16.49 0.05
C MET A 228 6.04 17.52 0.54
N ASN A 229 5.61 18.68 1.01
CA ASN A 229 6.50 19.66 1.66
C ASN A 229 7.07 19.11 2.98
N GLU A 230 6.28 18.37 3.77
CA GLU A 230 6.80 17.68 4.97
C GLU A 230 7.77 16.56 4.60
N VAL A 231 7.47 15.78 3.55
CA VAL A 231 8.35 14.70 3.07
C VAL A 231 9.73 15.23 2.66
N LYS A 232 9.81 16.40 2.01
CA LYS A 232 11.08 17.03 1.60
C LYS A 232 12.02 17.31 2.78
N LYS A 233 11.50 17.46 4.01
CA LYS A 233 12.33 17.67 5.22
C LYS A 233 13.15 16.43 5.60
N VAL A 234 12.68 15.24 5.22
CA VAL A 234 13.30 13.94 5.54
C VAL A 234 14.18 13.44 4.38
N ARG A 235 13.86 13.84 3.16
CA ARG A 235 14.61 13.47 1.94
C ARG A 235 15.68 14.52 1.62
N LYS A 236 16.67 14.64 2.46
CA LYS A 236 17.82 15.54 2.23
C LYS A 236 18.93 14.82 1.47
#